data_17e82a6976da83857abdf4132b468929
#
_entry.id   17e82a6976da83857abdf4132b468929
#
_cell.length_a   1.000
_cell.length_b   1.000
_cell.length_c   1.000
_cell.angle_alpha   90.00
_cell.angle_beta   90.00
_cell.angle_gamma   90.00
#
_symmetry.space_group_name_H-M   'P 1'
#
loop_
_entity.id
_entity.type
_entity.pdbx_description
1 polymer ?
#
loop_
_entity_poly.entity_id
_entity_poly.type
_entity_poly.pdbx_seq_one_letter_code
_entity_poly.pdbx_strand_id
1 'polypeptide(L)'
;KMVNGLVKQAAEAEKLWLATDPDREGEAIAWNLLQVIIEKGKVKRPDYKRVVFHEITEGAIKESFDHPRLIDQDLVEAQQARRVLDRLVGYRLSPLLWKKVKSRLSAGRVQSVALRLIVEREREIEAFKAEEYWVIDLELAAKTGVVFTATLSKIEGKKAEIKNGKQADEISQDLEKAKFSVFEITTKDVKKYPNPPFMTSTLQQTAANRFGFTAKRTMRIAQNLYEEGLITYMRTDSVNLSQSAVS
;
A
#
# COMPACT_ATOMS: atom_id res chain seq x y z
N LYS A 1 35.50 5.31 -7.60
CA LYS A 1 36.23 4.07 -7.23
C LYS A 1 35.40 2.82 -7.51
N MET A 2 34.19 2.69 -6.99
CA MET A 2 33.32 1.50 -7.14
C MET A 2 33.09 1.12 -8.62
N VAL A 3 32.65 2.04 -9.46
CA VAL A 3 32.43 1.79 -10.90
C VAL A 3 33.67 1.26 -11.60
N ASN A 4 34.84 1.84 -11.33
CA ASN A 4 36.09 1.38 -11.97
C ASN A 4 36.50 -0.03 -11.51
N GLY A 5 36.20 -0.38 -10.25
CA GLY A 5 36.40 -1.76 -9.75
C GLY A 5 35.49 -2.76 -10.47
N LEU A 6 34.22 -2.44 -10.61
CA LEU A 6 33.25 -3.29 -11.33
C LEU A 6 33.61 -3.46 -12.81
N VAL A 7 34.02 -2.38 -13.48
CA VAL A 7 34.45 -2.43 -14.87
C VAL A 7 35.69 -3.33 -15.05
N LYS A 8 36.64 -3.27 -14.12
CA LYS A 8 37.85 -4.13 -14.16
C LYS A 8 37.47 -5.61 -13.98
N GLN A 9 36.65 -5.92 -12.95
CA GLN A 9 36.18 -7.29 -12.71
C GLN A 9 35.37 -7.82 -13.88
N ALA A 10 34.50 -7.01 -14.47
CA ALA A 10 33.70 -7.41 -15.63
C ALA A 10 34.57 -7.69 -16.88
N ALA A 11 35.69 -6.99 -17.04
CA ALA A 11 36.62 -7.24 -18.16
C ALA A 11 37.41 -8.56 -18.02
N GLU A 12 37.56 -9.05 -16.79
CA GLU A 12 38.25 -10.30 -16.48
C GLU A 12 37.28 -11.51 -16.40
N ALA A 13 35.95 -11.27 -16.37
CA ALA A 13 34.94 -12.30 -16.23
C ALA A 13 34.51 -12.86 -17.59
N GLU A 14 34.30 -14.18 -17.65
CA GLU A 14 33.77 -14.84 -18.85
C GLU A 14 32.29 -14.49 -19.07
N LYS A 15 31.51 -14.30 -17.99
CA LYS A 15 30.08 -14.06 -18.02
C LYS A 15 29.63 -13.11 -16.91
N LEU A 16 28.69 -12.25 -17.22
CA LEU A 16 28.10 -11.30 -16.28
C LEU A 16 26.67 -11.75 -15.90
N TRP A 17 26.43 -11.86 -14.61
CA TRP A 17 25.10 -12.10 -14.06
C TRP A 17 24.58 -10.85 -13.38
N LEU A 18 23.46 -10.34 -13.89
CA LEU A 18 22.82 -9.12 -13.39
C LEU A 18 21.65 -9.53 -12.47
N ALA A 19 21.87 -9.49 -11.17
CA ALA A 19 20.94 -9.95 -10.14
C ALA A 19 20.39 -8.79 -9.28
N THR A 20 19.96 -7.72 -9.93
CA THR A 20 19.30 -6.57 -9.26
C THR A 20 17.84 -6.88 -8.95
N ASP A 21 17.19 -6.03 -8.14
CA ASP A 21 15.80 -6.22 -7.73
C ASP A 21 14.83 -6.50 -8.88
N PRO A 22 13.72 -7.22 -8.64
CA PRO A 22 12.77 -7.66 -9.68
C PRO A 22 11.80 -6.56 -10.13
N ASP A 23 12.15 -5.29 -9.98
CA ASP A 23 11.33 -4.16 -10.40
C ASP A 23 12.00 -3.34 -11.52
N ARG A 24 11.28 -2.34 -12.05
CA ARG A 24 11.80 -1.48 -13.12
C ARG A 24 13.02 -0.65 -12.70
N GLU A 25 13.17 -0.34 -11.42
CA GLU A 25 14.35 0.37 -10.91
C GLU A 25 15.57 -0.56 -10.97
N GLY A 26 15.39 -1.82 -10.54
CA GLY A 26 16.44 -2.85 -10.64
C GLY A 26 16.79 -3.16 -12.10
N GLU A 27 15.83 -3.19 -13.02
CA GLU A 27 16.07 -3.37 -14.45
C GLU A 27 16.89 -2.22 -15.04
N ALA A 28 16.54 -0.97 -14.68
CA ALA A 28 17.30 0.19 -15.11
C ALA A 28 18.71 0.24 -14.50
N ILE A 29 18.90 -0.23 -13.28
CA ILE A 29 20.23 -0.36 -12.65
C ILE A 29 21.06 -1.37 -13.42
N ALA A 30 20.53 -2.54 -13.73
CA ALA A 30 21.19 -3.57 -14.53
C ALA A 30 21.62 -3.05 -15.90
N TRP A 31 20.72 -2.35 -16.59
CA TRP A 31 20.97 -1.75 -17.89
C TRP A 31 22.06 -0.67 -17.82
N ASN A 32 21.96 0.28 -16.88
CA ASN A 32 22.95 1.34 -16.72
C ASN A 32 24.33 0.77 -16.39
N LEU A 33 24.40 -0.25 -15.53
CA LEU A 33 25.66 -0.92 -15.20
C LEU A 33 26.28 -1.56 -16.44
N LEU A 34 25.49 -2.27 -17.24
CA LEU A 34 25.92 -2.86 -18.50
C LEU A 34 26.46 -1.81 -19.48
N GLN A 35 25.76 -0.67 -19.65
CA GLN A 35 26.23 0.42 -20.51
C GLN A 35 27.58 0.97 -20.05
N VAL A 36 27.75 1.18 -18.74
CA VAL A 36 29.02 1.67 -18.17
C VAL A 36 30.15 0.64 -18.39
N ILE A 37 29.90 -0.65 -18.27
CA ILE A 37 30.88 -1.72 -18.55
C ILE A 37 31.29 -1.71 -20.02
N ILE A 38 30.34 -1.56 -20.93
CA ILE A 38 30.61 -1.48 -22.38
C ILE A 38 31.45 -0.24 -22.72
N GLU A 39 31.04 0.94 -22.25
CA GLU A 39 31.69 2.20 -22.56
C GLU A 39 33.10 2.31 -21.98
N LYS A 40 33.25 2.03 -20.67
CA LYS A 40 34.51 2.21 -19.95
C LYS A 40 35.42 0.99 -20.03
N GLY A 41 34.85 -0.20 -20.09
CA GLY A 41 35.60 -1.46 -20.19
C GLY A 41 36.10 -1.77 -21.58
N LYS A 42 35.65 -1.01 -22.59
CA LYS A 42 35.94 -1.28 -24.02
C LYS A 42 35.57 -2.70 -24.45
N VAL A 43 34.62 -3.30 -23.74
CA VAL A 43 34.09 -4.63 -24.02
C VAL A 43 32.99 -4.52 -25.04
N LYS A 44 33.23 -4.90 -26.30
CA LYS A 44 32.28 -4.68 -27.40
C LYS A 44 30.94 -5.40 -27.24
N ARG A 45 30.90 -6.59 -26.64
CA ARG A 45 29.67 -7.37 -26.32
C ARG A 45 29.97 -8.32 -25.16
N PRO A 46 29.76 -7.89 -23.91
CA PRO A 46 29.88 -8.82 -22.79
C PRO A 46 28.78 -9.88 -22.86
N ASP A 47 29.13 -11.15 -22.61
CA ASP A 47 28.12 -12.18 -22.39
C ASP A 47 27.46 -11.90 -21.03
N TYR A 48 26.20 -11.51 -21.05
CA TYR A 48 25.46 -11.22 -19.83
C TYR A 48 24.13 -11.96 -19.77
N LYS A 49 23.69 -12.21 -18.57
CA LYS A 49 22.37 -12.75 -18.27
C LYS A 49 21.74 -11.97 -17.14
N ARG A 50 20.45 -11.77 -17.22
CA ARG A 50 19.60 -11.18 -16.18
C ARG A 50 18.93 -12.30 -15.40
N VAL A 51 19.10 -12.35 -14.08
CA VAL A 51 18.39 -13.26 -13.18
C VAL A 51 17.44 -12.44 -12.30
N VAL A 52 16.23 -12.96 -12.10
CA VAL A 52 15.16 -12.29 -11.35
C VAL A 52 14.56 -13.30 -10.38
N PHE A 53 14.52 -12.94 -9.12
CA PHE A 53 13.88 -13.73 -8.07
C PHE A 53 13.06 -12.82 -7.16
N HIS A 54 11.92 -13.31 -6.73
CA HIS A 54 10.99 -12.58 -5.88
C HIS A 54 11.15 -12.91 -4.40
N GLU A 55 11.99 -13.87 -4.07
CA GLU A 55 12.38 -14.26 -2.72
C GLU A 55 13.84 -14.72 -2.71
N ILE A 56 14.52 -14.51 -1.59
CA ILE A 56 15.92 -14.89 -1.41
C ILE A 56 15.97 -16.22 -0.65
N THR A 57 15.55 -17.28 -1.34
CA THR A 57 15.64 -18.67 -0.88
C THR A 57 16.57 -19.46 -1.81
N GLU A 58 17.19 -20.52 -1.31
CA GLU A 58 18.10 -21.35 -2.10
C GLU A 58 17.43 -21.88 -3.36
N GLY A 59 16.17 -22.33 -3.25
CA GLY A 59 15.38 -22.86 -4.37
C GLY A 59 15.11 -21.79 -5.44
N ALA A 60 14.56 -20.63 -5.03
CA ALA A 60 14.23 -19.55 -5.96
C ALA A 60 15.48 -18.98 -6.66
N ILE A 61 16.60 -18.89 -5.95
CA ILE A 61 17.87 -18.45 -6.53
C ILE A 61 18.35 -19.47 -7.57
N LYS A 62 18.41 -20.76 -7.27
CA LYS A 62 18.82 -21.78 -8.23
C LYS A 62 17.93 -21.78 -9.47
N GLU A 63 16.62 -21.77 -9.29
CA GLU A 63 15.65 -21.72 -10.39
C GLU A 63 15.86 -20.48 -11.28
N SER A 64 16.16 -19.32 -10.69
CA SER A 64 16.42 -18.10 -11.46
C SER A 64 17.69 -18.15 -12.30
N PHE A 65 18.72 -18.91 -11.87
CA PHE A 65 19.93 -19.14 -12.65
C PHE A 65 19.73 -20.19 -13.74
N ASP A 66 18.80 -21.12 -13.57
CA ASP A 66 18.43 -22.11 -14.60
C ASP A 66 17.57 -21.48 -15.70
N HIS A 67 16.82 -20.41 -15.38
CA HIS A 67 15.94 -19.69 -16.30
C HIS A 67 16.29 -18.19 -16.46
N PRO A 68 17.55 -17.88 -16.87
CA PRO A 68 17.96 -16.50 -17.05
C PRO A 68 17.32 -15.86 -18.29
N ARG A 69 17.15 -14.56 -18.26
CA ARG A 69 16.63 -13.77 -19.39
C ARG A 69 17.60 -12.67 -19.85
N LEU A 70 17.23 -11.92 -20.83
CA LEU A 70 17.87 -10.65 -21.18
C LEU A 70 17.23 -9.49 -20.38
N ILE A 71 17.86 -8.33 -20.44
CA ILE A 71 17.29 -7.10 -19.88
C ILE A 71 16.00 -6.77 -20.64
N ASP A 72 14.95 -6.46 -19.89
CA ASP A 72 13.67 -6.01 -20.40
C ASP A 72 13.74 -4.51 -20.73
N GLN A 73 13.80 -4.20 -22.03
CA GLN A 73 13.91 -2.82 -22.49
C GLN A 73 12.67 -2.00 -22.18
N ASP A 74 11.48 -2.58 -22.17
CA ASP A 74 10.24 -1.88 -21.87
C ASP A 74 10.23 -1.37 -20.42
N LEU A 75 10.73 -2.19 -19.49
CA LEU A 75 10.91 -1.78 -18.09
C LEU A 75 11.97 -0.68 -17.93
N VAL A 76 13.08 -0.77 -18.69
CA VAL A 76 14.12 0.28 -18.69
C VAL A 76 13.54 1.60 -19.21
N GLU A 77 12.85 1.56 -20.34
CA GLU A 77 12.22 2.73 -20.94
C GLU A 77 11.14 3.34 -20.05
N ALA A 78 10.33 2.51 -19.41
CA ALA A 78 9.33 2.96 -18.44
C ALA A 78 9.95 3.69 -17.24
N GLN A 79 11.10 3.21 -16.73
CA GLN A 79 11.84 3.88 -15.66
C GLN A 79 12.45 5.20 -16.16
N GLN A 80 13.06 5.21 -17.34
CA GLN A 80 13.65 6.42 -17.93
C GLN A 80 12.57 7.48 -18.21
N ALA A 81 11.46 7.09 -18.81
CA ALA A 81 10.32 7.98 -19.07
C ALA A 81 9.80 8.62 -17.78
N ARG A 82 9.64 7.81 -16.72
CA ARG A 82 9.27 8.33 -15.40
C ARG A 82 10.27 9.35 -14.86
N ARG A 83 11.57 9.04 -14.93
CA ARG A 83 12.63 9.92 -14.45
C ARG A 83 12.66 11.25 -15.20
N VAL A 84 12.51 11.18 -16.54
CA VAL A 84 12.45 12.37 -17.40
C VAL A 84 11.21 13.20 -17.08
N LEU A 85 10.05 12.55 -16.95
CA LEU A 85 8.79 13.23 -16.63
C LEU A 85 8.85 13.92 -15.27
N ASP A 86 9.32 13.23 -14.21
CA ASP A 86 9.45 13.81 -12.88
C ASP A 86 10.38 15.04 -12.88
N ARG A 87 11.44 14.97 -13.68
CA ARG A 87 12.39 16.08 -13.85
C ARG A 87 11.79 17.26 -14.62
N LEU A 88 11.10 17.00 -15.73
CA LEU A 88 10.43 18.03 -16.52
C LEU A 88 9.35 18.75 -15.69
N VAL A 89 8.49 18.00 -15.00
CA VAL A 89 7.44 18.55 -14.13
C VAL A 89 8.07 19.41 -13.04
N GLY A 90 9.06 18.89 -12.31
CA GLY A 90 9.73 19.60 -11.24
C GLY A 90 10.37 20.92 -11.70
N TYR A 91 11.16 20.87 -12.75
CA TYR A 91 11.88 22.06 -13.25
C TYR A 91 10.99 23.09 -13.94
N ARG A 92 9.88 22.67 -14.55
CA ARG A 92 8.94 23.60 -15.21
C ARG A 92 7.97 24.24 -14.21
N LEU A 93 7.45 23.49 -13.28
CA LEU A 93 6.41 23.97 -12.37
C LEU A 93 6.97 24.64 -11.11
N SER A 94 8.12 24.23 -10.58
CA SER A 94 8.67 24.85 -9.37
C SER A 94 8.96 26.34 -9.55
N PRO A 95 9.60 26.81 -10.65
CA PRO A 95 9.79 28.23 -10.88
C PRO A 95 8.47 29.03 -11.02
N LEU A 96 7.45 28.40 -11.59
CA LEU A 96 6.12 29.01 -11.68
C LEU A 96 5.52 29.24 -10.29
N LEU A 97 5.65 28.26 -9.38
CA LEU A 97 5.24 28.41 -7.98
C LEU A 97 6.03 29.52 -7.29
N TRP A 98 7.32 29.64 -7.54
CA TRP A 98 8.14 30.72 -6.95
C TRP A 98 7.67 32.10 -7.37
N LYS A 99 7.27 32.24 -8.65
CA LYS A 99 6.78 33.50 -9.20
C LYS A 99 5.37 33.86 -8.75
N LYS A 100 4.49 32.85 -8.58
CA LYS A 100 3.06 33.07 -8.38
C LYS A 100 2.60 32.89 -6.94
N VAL A 101 3.31 32.09 -6.14
CA VAL A 101 2.89 31.74 -4.77
C VAL A 101 3.97 32.14 -3.76
N LYS A 102 5.07 31.40 -3.67
CA LYS A 102 6.16 31.66 -2.72
C LYS A 102 7.45 30.98 -3.19
N SER A 103 8.59 31.67 -2.95
CA SER A 103 9.92 31.10 -3.22
C SER A 103 10.15 29.82 -2.41
N ARG A 104 11.00 28.93 -2.94
CA ARG A 104 11.40 27.63 -2.36
C ARG A 104 10.29 26.56 -2.30
N LEU A 105 9.12 26.78 -2.89
CA LEU A 105 8.15 25.71 -3.09
C LEU A 105 8.62 24.78 -4.20
N SER A 106 8.30 23.51 -4.10
CA SER A 106 8.56 22.54 -5.17
C SER A 106 7.26 21.91 -5.67
N ALA A 107 7.20 21.70 -6.97
CA ALA A 107 6.14 20.90 -7.59
C ALA A 107 6.72 19.56 -8.03
N GLY A 108 5.91 18.53 -7.93
CA GLY A 108 6.27 17.20 -8.38
C GLY A 108 5.01 16.36 -8.60
N ARG A 109 5.09 15.43 -9.51
CA ARG A 109 3.96 14.58 -9.92
C ARG A 109 3.28 13.89 -8.73
N VAL A 110 4.05 13.32 -7.81
CA VAL A 110 3.53 12.66 -6.60
C VAL A 110 3.08 13.68 -5.55
N GLN A 111 3.87 14.72 -5.30
CA GLN A 111 3.59 15.76 -4.32
C GLN A 111 2.29 16.51 -4.62
N SER A 112 2.07 16.86 -5.89
CA SER A 112 0.88 17.63 -6.30
C SER A 112 -0.39 16.80 -6.15
N VAL A 113 -0.35 15.51 -6.48
CA VAL A 113 -1.50 14.61 -6.27
C VAL A 113 -1.77 14.38 -4.79
N ALA A 114 -0.73 14.15 -3.98
CA ALA A 114 -0.90 13.98 -2.54
C ALA A 114 -1.51 15.23 -1.88
N LEU A 115 -1.02 16.41 -2.24
CA LEU A 115 -1.57 17.68 -1.75
C LEU A 115 -3.03 17.87 -2.17
N ARG A 116 -3.36 17.55 -3.42
CA ARG A 116 -4.73 17.60 -3.92
C ARG A 116 -5.68 16.75 -3.08
N LEU A 117 -5.32 15.49 -2.81
CA LEU A 117 -6.14 14.58 -1.99
C LEU A 117 -6.37 15.12 -0.57
N ILE A 118 -5.33 15.72 0.04
CA ILE A 118 -5.44 16.36 1.36
C ILE A 118 -6.39 17.54 1.31
N VAL A 119 -6.25 18.44 0.31
CA VAL A 119 -7.10 19.61 0.15
C VAL A 119 -8.55 19.23 -0.14
N GLU A 120 -8.79 18.22 -0.98
CA GLU A 120 -10.14 17.72 -1.25
C GLU A 120 -10.79 17.19 0.04
N ARG A 121 -10.05 16.41 0.84
CA ARG A 121 -10.53 15.93 2.13
C ARG A 121 -10.82 17.06 3.12
N GLU A 122 -9.95 18.06 3.20
CA GLU A 122 -10.15 19.21 4.07
C GLU A 122 -11.41 19.99 3.70
N ARG A 123 -11.65 20.19 2.41
CA ARG A 123 -12.89 20.80 1.91
C ARG A 123 -14.15 20.02 2.27
N GLU A 124 -14.08 18.69 2.23
CA GLU A 124 -15.17 17.83 2.68
C GLU A 124 -15.44 18.01 4.19
N ILE A 125 -14.37 18.10 5.00
CA ILE A 125 -14.47 18.35 6.45
C ILE A 125 -15.06 19.72 6.72
N GLU A 126 -14.60 20.77 6.04
CA GLU A 126 -15.12 22.14 6.17
C GLU A 126 -16.60 22.27 5.74
N ALA A 127 -16.99 21.51 4.71
CA ALA A 127 -18.37 21.49 4.22
C ALA A 127 -19.30 20.60 5.05
N PHE A 128 -18.75 19.76 5.93
CA PHE A 128 -19.54 18.84 6.75
C PHE A 128 -20.39 19.59 7.76
N LYS A 129 -21.69 19.36 7.71
CA LYS A 129 -22.65 19.88 8.69
C LYS A 129 -22.91 18.79 9.72
N ALA A 130 -22.53 19.07 10.96
CA ALA A 130 -22.84 18.17 12.05
C ALA A 130 -24.35 18.16 12.30
N GLU A 131 -24.95 16.98 12.25
CA GLU A 131 -26.36 16.77 12.59
C GLU A 131 -26.42 15.95 13.88
N GLU A 132 -27.22 16.44 14.84
CA GLU A 132 -27.48 15.72 16.08
C GLU A 132 -28.38 14.53 15.79
N TYR A 133 -28.01 13.39 16.34
CA TYR A 133 -28.85 12.20 16.36
C TYR A 133 -28.73 11.48 17.70
N TRP A 134 -29.75 10.75 18.06
CA TRP A 134 -29.82 9.99 19.29
C TRP A 134 -30.03 8.50 18.99
N VAL A 135 -29.39 7.66 19.78
CA VAL A 135 -29.58 6.20 19.77
C VAL A 135 -30.10 5.79 21.14
N ILE A 136 -31.13 4.99 21.18
CA ILE A 136 -31.68 4.49 22.43
C ILE A 136 -31.34 3.00 22.51
N ASP A 137 -30.56 2.66 23.52
CA ASP A 137 -30.21 1.30 23.89
C ASP A 137 -30.98 0.93 25.16
N LEU A 138 -31.55 -0.26 25.18
CA LEU A 138 -32.28 -0.80 26.31
C LEU A 138 -31.55 -2.02 26.88
N GLU A 139 -31.38 -2.04 28.16
CA GLU A 139 -30.92 -3.23 28.86
C GLU A 139 -32.13 -4.05 29.30
N LEU A 140 -32.30 -5.23 28.72
CA LEU A 140 -33.44 -6.09 28.89
C LEU A 140 -33.03 -7.39 29.58
N ALA A 141 -33.85 -7.84 30.55
CA ALA A 141 -33.65 -9.12 31.23
C ALA A 141 -34.66 -10.16 30.72
N ALA A 142 -34.16 -11.27 30.21
CA ALA A 142 -35.02 -12.41 29.89
C ALA A 142 -35.55 -13.11 31.15
N LYS A 143 -36.65 -13.87 31.05
CA LYS A 143 -37.19 -14.67 32.14
C LYS A 143 -36.19 -15.69 32.74
N THR A 144 -35.17 -16.05 31.96
CA THR A 144 -34.06 -16.91 32.36
C THR A 144 -32.98 -16.20 33.17
N GLY A 145 -33.09 -14.87 33.39
CA GLY A 145 -32.10 -14.06 34.07
C GLY A 145 -30.95 -13.55 33.17
N VAL A 146 -30.95 -13.89 31.88
CA VAL A 146 -29.95 -13.40 30.92
C VAL A 146 -30.27 -11.96 30.58
N VAL A 147 -29.27 -11.08 30.75
CA VAL A 147 -29.35 -9.67 30.41
C VAL A 147 -28.73 -9.48 29.01
N PHE A 148 -29.39 -8.68 28.16
CA PHE A 148 -28.90 -8.35 26.84
C PHE A 148 -29.31 -6.91 26.43
N THR A 149 -28.53 -6.30 25.54
CA THR A 149 -28.80 -4.95 25.05
C THR A 149 -29.59 -5.04 23.74
N ALA A 150 -30.65 -4.25 23.63
CA ALA A 150 -31.44 -4.06 22.42
C ALA A 150 -31.42 -2.60 22.00
N THR A 151 -31.17 -2.33 20.71
CA THR A 151 -31.15 -0.97 20.16
C THR A 151 -32.45 -0.69 19.44
N LEU A 152 -33.08 0.47 19.71
CA LEU A 152 -34.29 0.91 19.01
C LEU A 152 -33.96 1.14 17.52
N SER A 153 -34.52 0.30 16.65
CA SER A 153 -34.26 0.33 15.22
C SER A 153 -35.38 0.93 14.39
N LYS A 154 -36.64 0.77 14.83
CA LYS A 154 -37.82 1.23 14.10
C LYS A 154 -38.89 1.75 15.03
N ILE A 155 -39.62 2.79 14.57
CA ILE A 155 -40.85 3.31 15.19
C ILE A 155 -41.92 3.24 14.11
N GLU A 156 -43.05 2.60 14.41
CA GLU A 156 -44.17 2.38 13.45
C GLU A 156 -43.71 1.80 12.09
N GLY A 157 -42.73 0.88 12.13
CA GLY A 157 -42.19 0.22 10.94
C GLY A 157 -41.17 1.01 10.12
N LYS A 158 -40.93 2.27 10.45
CA LYS A 158 -39.90 3.14 9.82
C LYS A 158 -38.64 3.17 10.67
N LYS A 159 -37.48 3.39 10.03
CA LYS A 159 -36.20 3.58 10.74
C LYS A 159 -36.36 4.68 11.81
N ALA A 160 -35.92 4.38 13.02
CA ALA A 160 -35.93 5.38 14.09
C ALA A 160 -34.93 6.51 13.79
N GLU A 161 -35.45 7.71 13.62
CA GLU A 161 -34.65 8.94 13.44
C GLU A 161 -35.00 9.92 14.56
N ILE A 162 -34.15 9.94 15.58
CA ILE A 162 -34.33 10.77 16.75
C ILE A 162 -33.35 11.95 16.64
N LYS A 163 -33.88 13.16 16.48
CA LYS A 163 -33.10 14.34 16.09
C LYS A 163 -32.75 15.27 17.24
N ASN A 164 -33.32 15.05 18.41
CA ASN A 164 -33.06 15.88 19.59
C ASN A 164 -33.32 15.13 20.88
N GLY A 165 -32.75 15.63 22.01
CA GLY A 165 -32.88 15.03 23.32
C GLY A 165 -34.33 14.95 23.84
N LYS A 166 -35.18 15.95 23.56
CA LYS A 166 -36.59 15.95 24.01
C LYS A 166 -37.35 14.74 23.42
N GLN A 167 -37.15 14.50 22.12
CA GLN A 167 -37.75 13.33 21.45
C GLN A 167 -37.17 12.01 22.01
N ALA A 168 -35.89 11.97 22.34
CA ALA A 168 -35.27 10.81 22.96
C ALA A 168 -35.87 10.52 24.36
N ASP A 169 -36.09 11.58 25.18
CA ASP A 169 -36.65 11.46 26.52
C ASP A 169 -38.12 10.98 26.45
N GLU A 170 -38.95 11.50 25.55
CA GLU A 170 -40.33 11.08 25.34
C GLU A 170 -40.41 9.59 24.98
N ILE A 171 -39.58 9.15 24.03
CA ILE A 171 -39.53 7.74 23.60
C ILE A 171 -39.03 6.84 24.74
N SER A 172 -38.03 7.29 25.50
CA SER A 172 -37.49 6.53 26.63
C SER A 172 -38.53 6.30 27.72
N GLN A 173 -39.33 7.32 28.05
CA GLN A 173 -40.42 7.21 29.03
C GLN A 173 -41.50 6.24 28.57
N ASP A 174 -41.80 6.17 27.30
CA ASP A 174 -42.75 5.22 26.71
C ASP A 174 -42.20 3.78 26.75
N LEU A 175 -40.90 3.63 26.46
CA LEU A 175 -40.22 2.33 26.51
C LEU A 175 -40.10 1.78 27.91
N GLU A 176 -39.90 2.60 28.95
CA GLU A 176 -39.86 2.14 30.35
C GLU A 176 -41.17 1.46 30.82
N LYS A 177 -42.29 1.86 30.22
CA LYS A 177 -43.62 1.32 30.55
C LYS A 177 -44.04 0.20 29.60
N ALA A 178 -43.25 -0.06 28.53
CA ALA A 178 -43.61 -1.01 27.52
C ALA A 178 -43.35 -2.46 27.93
N LYS A 179 -44.10 -3.38 27.31
CA LYS A 179 -43.87 -4.80 27.40
C LYS A 179 -43.08 -5.25 26.16
N PHE A 180 -41.99 -5.94 26.44
CA PHE A 180 -41.11 -6.44 25.37
C PHE A 180 -41.39 -7.92 25.08
N SER A 181 -41.34 -8.30 23.79
CA SER A 181 -41.42 -9.69 23.36
C SER A 181 -40.54 -9.89 22.14
N VAL A 182 -39.99 -11.09 21.97
CA VAL A 182 -39.25 -11.46 20.76
C VAL A 182 -40.28 -11.72 19.67
N PHE A 183 -40.23 -10.91 18.61
CA PHE A 183 -41.14 -11.04 17.47
C PHE A 183 -40.58 -12.01 16.42
N GLU A 184 -39.28 -11.92 16.11
CA GLU A 184 -38.64 -12.73 15.10
C GLU A 184 -37.18 -13.01 15.48
N ILE A 185 -36.70 -14.20 15.14
CA ILE A 185 -35.29 -14.57 15.24
C ILE A 185 -34.81 -14.95 13.85
N THR A 186 -33.91 -14.14 13.30
CA THR A 186 -33.28 -14.40 12.01
C THR A 186 -31.86 -14.90 12.21
N THR A 187 -31.56 -16.09 11.72
CA THR A 187 -30.20 -16.64 11.74
C THR A 187 -29.60 -16.57 10.33
N LYS A 188 -28.40 -16.05 10.25
CA LYS A 188 -27.67 -15.93 8.99
C LYS A 188 -26.23 -16.42 9.15
N ASP A 189 -25.86 -17.37 8.33
CA ASP A 189 -24.46 -17.81 8.23
C ASP A 189 -23.65 -16.76 7.51
N VAL A 190 -22.60 -16.26 8.18
CA VAL A 190 -21.66 -15.29 7.62
C VAL A 190 -20.31 -15.94 7.45
N LYS A 191 -19.88 -16.08 6.20
CA LYS A 191 -18.51 -16.55 5.90
C LYS A 191 -17.52 -15.44 6.17
N LYS A 192 -16.54 -15.68 7.03
CA LYS A 192 -15.41 -14.79 7.26
C LYS A 192 -14.19 -15.37 6.55
N TYR A 193 -13.53 -14.54 5.77
CA TYR A 193 -12.30 -14.90 5.09
C TYR A 193 -11.10 -14.23 5.78
N PRO A 194 -9.91 -14.84 5.77
CA PRO A 194 -8.69 -14.18 6.21
C PRO A 194 -8.39 -12.97 5.33
N ASN A 195 -7.65 -12.02 5.88
CA ASN A 195 -7.16 -10.91 5.08
C ASN A 195 -6.19 -11.43 4.02
N PRO A 196 -6.16 -10.81 2.81
CA PRO A 196 -5.18 -11.16 1.80
C PRO A 196 -3.75 -10.86 2.28
N PRO A 197 -2.72 -11.44 1.67
CA PRO A 197 -1.34 -11.07 1.89
C PRO A 197 -1.11 -9.57 1.68
N PHE A 198 -0.04 -9.04 2.28
CA PHE A 198 0.26 -7.63 2.15
C PHE A 198 0.74 -7.24 0.76
N MET A 199 0.16 -6.16 0.24
CA MET A 199 0.76 -5.34 -0.81
C MET A 199 1.58 -4.22 -0.15
N THR A 200 2.42 -3.51 -0.90
CA THR A 200 3.20 -2.37 -0.40
C THR A 200 2.34 -1.37 0.37
N SER A 201 1.18 -1.00 -0.17
CA SER A 201 0.28 -0.02 0.45
C SER A 201 -0.35 -0.51 1.75
N THR A 202 -0.85 -1.74 1.78
CA THR A 202 -1.48 -2.33 2.98
C THR A 202 -0.47 -2.64 4.08
N LEU A 203 0.77 -3.03 3.72
CA LEU A 203 1.87 -3.16 4.66
C LEU A 203 2.19 -1.84 5.34
N GLN A 204 2.33 -0.75 4.56
CA GLN A 204 2.62 0.58 5.10
C GLN A 204 1.49 1.09 6.01
N GLN A 205 0.22 0.93 5.60
CA GLN A 205 -0.94 1.31 6.41
C GLN A 205 -1.00 0.55 7.72
N THR A 206 -0.82 -0.77 7.67
CA THR A 206 -0.86 -1.60 8.88
C THR A 206 0.30 -1.28 9.83
N ALA A 207 1.50 -1.07 9.30
CA ALA A 207 2.66 -0.68 10.11
C ALA A 207 2.50 0.71 10.73
N ALA A 208 1.89 1.65 10.01
CA ALA A 208 1.57 2.98 10.55
C ALA A 208 0.52 2.88 11.67
N ASN A 209 -0.56 2.14 11.45
CA ASN A 209 -1.65 2.03 12.41
C ASN A 209 -1.26 1.25 13.68
N ARG A 210 -0.47 0.18 13.56
CA ARG A 210 -0.10 -0.68 14.70
C ARG A 210 1.13 -0.22 15.45
N PHE A 211 2.12 0.35 14.75
CA PHE A 211 3.44 0.65 15.30
C PHE A 211 3.84 2.12 15.16
N GLY A 212 3.03 2.96 14.54
CA GLY A 212 3.37 4.36 14.27
C GLY A 212 4.55 4.53 13.31
N PHE A 213 4.84 3.54 12.45
CA PHE A 213 5.97 3.60 11.54
C PHE A 213 5.68 4.51 10.36
N THR A 214 6.67 5.33 9.99
CA THR A 214 6.61 6.05 8.72
C THR A 214 6.78 5.08 7.54
N ALA A 215 6.25 5.41 6.37
CA ALA A 215 6.42 4.61 5.15
C ALA A 215 7.91 4.31 4.86
N LYS A 216 8.80 5.29 5.05
CA LYS A 216 10.25 5.12 4.89
C LYS A 216 10.82 4.08 5.85
N ARG A 217 10.41 4.09 7.12
CA ARG A 217 10.85 3.11 8.12
C ARG A 217 10.35 1.72 7.78
N THR A 218 9.08 1.60 7.43
CA THR A 218 8.46 0.33 7.02
C THR A 218 9.21 -0.29 5.85
N MET A 219 9.44 0.48 4.78
CA MET A 219 10.12 -0.03 3.59
C MET A 219 11.57 -0.42 3.84
N ARG A 220 12.29 0.30 4.73
CA ARG A 220 13.66 -0.09 5.10
C ARG A 220 13.69 -1.41 5.86
N ILE A 221 12.76 -1.62 6.79
CA ILE A 221 12.66 -2.89 7.54
C ILE A 221 12.27 -4.02 6.60
N ALA A 222 11.29 -3.79 5.71
CA ALA A 222 10.88 -4.78 4.73
C ALA A 222 12.02 -5.16 3.77
N GLN A 223 12.86 -4.20 3.36
CA GLN A 223 14.05 -4.49 2.56
C GLN A 223 15.03 -5.41 3.30
N ASN A 224 15.31 -5.14 4.58
CA ASN A 224 16.19 -6.01 5.37
C ASN A 224 15.60 -7.43 5.50
N LEU A 225 14.30 -7.56 5.78
CA LEU A 225 13.65 -8.87 5.86
C LEU A 225 13.67 -9.63 4.52
N TYR A 226 13.54 -8.93 3.41
CA TYR A 226 13.70 -9.51 2.09
C TYR A 226 15.13 -10.00 1.84
N GLU A 227 16.13 -9.19 2.17
CA GLU A 227 17.56 -9.54 2.03
C GLU A 227 17.97 -10.72 2.93
N GLU A 228 17.30 -10.91 4.05
CA GLU A 228 17.44 -12.07 4.95
C GLU A 228 16.63 -13.30 4.50
N GLY A 229 15.85 -13.18 3.42
CA GLY A 229 15.02 -14.27 2.90
C GLY A 229 13.78 -14.59 3.72
N LEU A 230 13.35 -13.67 4.60
CA LEU A 230 12.21 -13.87 5.50
C LEU A 230 10.87 -13.48 4.89
N ILE A 231 10.88 -12.63 3.87
CA ILE A 231 9.69 -12.23 3.11
C ILE A 231 9.99 -12.19 1.62
N THR A 232 8.95 -12.25 0.81
CA THR A 232 9.04 -11.99 -0.63
C THR A 232 9.27 -10.50 -0.91
N TYR A 233 9.60 -10.15 -2.14
CA TYR A 233 9.87 -8.77 -2.54
C TYR A 233 8.68 -7.85 -2.20
N MET A 234 8.95 -6.83 -1.40
CA MET A 234 7.92 -5.99 -0.76
C MET A 234 7.34 -4.90 -1.65
N ARG A 235 7.94 -4.60 -2.81
CA ARG A 235 7.37 -3.63 -3.77
C ARG A 235 6.47 -4.35 -4.75
N THR A 236 5.28 -4.70 -4.30
CA THR A 236 4.26 -5.43 -5.07
C THR A 236 2.88 -4.86 -4.83
N ASP A 237 2.03 -4.94 -5.82
CA ASP A 237 0.59 -4.70 -5.76
C ASP A 237 -0.23 -6.00 -5.92
N SER A 238 0.47 -7.14 -6.02
CA SER A 238 -0.14 -8.47 -6.09
C SER A 238 -0.35 -9.07 -4.71
N VAL A 239 -1.43 -9.82 -4.57
CA VAL A 239 -1.76 -10.67 -3.41
C VAL A 239 -1.59 -12.16 -3.72
N ASN A 240 -1.05 -12.50 -4.89
CA ASN A 240 -0.85 -13.89 -5.27
C ASN A 240 0.26 -14.51 -4.43
N LEU A 241 0.04 -15.75 -4.02
CA LEU A 241 1.01 -16.58 -3.32
C LEU A 241 1.68 -17.54 -4.30
N SER A 242 2.95 -17.89 -4.01
CA SER A 242 3.63 -18.95 -4.73
C SER A 242 3.04 -20.32 -4.38
N GLN A 243 3.20 -21.31 -5.26
CA GLN A 243 2.76 -22.68 -4.98
C GLN A 243 3.43 -23.24 -3.73
N SER A 244 4.70 -22.93 -3.51
CA SER A 244 5.46 -23.32 -2.32
C SER A 244 4.93 -22.72 -1.01
N ALA A 245 4.24 -21.59 -1.06
CA ALA A 245 3.64 -20.95 0.11
C ALA A 245 2.22 -21.49 0.41
N VAL A 246 1.60 -22.19 -0.53
CA VAL A 246 0.25 -22.76 -0.41
C VAL A 246 0.29 -24.22 0.00
N SER A 247 1.38 -24.94 -0.30
CA SER A 247 1.62 -26.33 0.07
C SER A 247 2.14 -26.46 1.49
#